data_5d72f35bf47c481c4a25bdc92cb113fe
#
_entry.id   5d72f35bf47c481c4a25bdc92cb113fe
#
_cell.length_a   1.000
_cell.length_b   1.000
_cell.length_c   1.000
_cell.angle_alpha   90.00
_cell.angle_beta   90.00
_cell.angle_gamma   90.00
#
_symmetry.space_group_name_H-M   'P 1'
#
loop_
_entity.id
_entity.type
_entity.pdbx_description
1 polymer ?
#
loop_
_entity_poly.entity_id
_entity_poly.type
_entity_poly.pdbx_seq_one_letter_code
_entity_poly.pdbx_strand_id
1 'polypeptide(L)'
;MAARKKPAARASKARVPKAQFWSIAVLVSDKQRSVDWYTRNFGLDLVENFDHWITVGRKGEGGLIHLCQTSDWSDGETLEPGNQGIQFRLPGDFRAACETLAANGVKFSQPPSKEEWGWWAMVVDPDGNEISLAPEG
;
A
#
# COMPACT_ATOMS: atom_id res chain seq x y z
N MET A 1 -30.04 -0.84 36.32
CA MET A 1 -29.10 -0.81 36.10
C MET A 1 -28.96 -0.72 35.88
N ALA A 2 -29.35 -0.63 35.76
CA ALA A 2 -28.43 -0.46 35.50
C ALA A 2 -28.33 -0.39 35.21
N ALA A 3 -28.88 -0.32 35.19
CA ALA A 3 -28.03 -0.07 34.91
C ALA A 3 -27.91 0.05 34.72
N ARG A 4 -28.29 0.05 34.74
CA ARG A 4 -27.54 0.33 34.51
C ARG A 4 -27.58 0.77 34.05
N LYS A 5 -27.94 0.96 33.86
CA LYS A 5 -27.41 1.41 33.41
C LYS A 5 -27.40 1.59 32.76
N LYS A 6 -27.86 1.67 32.55
CA LYS A 6 -27.32 1.88 31.94
C LYS A 6 -27.26 2.18 31.40
N PRO A 7 -27.46 2.10 31.17
CA PRO A 7 -26.92 2.42 30.48
C PRO A 7 -27.10 2.81 29.95
N ALA A 8 -27.25 2.87 29.94
CA ALA A 8 -26.84 3.29 29.16
C ALA A 8 -26.86 3.40 28.51
N ALA A 9 -27.10 3.40 28.45
CA ALA A 9 -26.66 3.52 27.69
C ALA A 9 -26.64 3.52 27.15
N ARG A 10 -26.64 3.28 27.12
CA ARG A 10 -26.51 3.38 26.50
C ARG A 10 -26.97 3.90 25.88
N ALA A 11 -26.96 4.30 25.78
CA ALA A 11 -27.01 5.03 25.23
C ALA A 11 -27.02 5.46 24.68
N SER A 12 -27.49 5.74 24.65
CA SER A 12 -27.20 6.02 23.93
C SER A 12 -26.28 6.40 23.65
N LYS A 13 -26.31 6.04 23.74
CA LYS A 13 -24.91 6.21 23.50
C LYS A 13 -24.62 6.62 22.07
N ALA A 14 -23.80 7.66 21.92
CA ALA A 14 -23.42 8.13 20.60
C ALA A 14 -22.74 7.01 19.83
N ARG A 15 -23.10 6.85 18.58
CA ARG A 15 -22.43 5.92 17.70
C ARG A 15 -21.09 6.48 17.26
N VAL A 16 -20.09 5.65 17.28
CA VAL A 16 -18.82 6.01 16.69
C VAL A 16 -18.96 5.87 15.17
N PRO A 17 -18.66 6.93 14.41
CA PRO A 17 -18.73 6.82 12.95
C PRO A 17 -17.75 5.75 12.45
N LYS A 18 -18.11 5.09 11.38
CA LYS A 18 -17.22 4.14 10.77
C LYS A 18 -16.03 4.87 10.17
N ALA A 19 -14.85 4.48 10.58
CA ALA A 19 -13.64 5.05 9.99
C ALA A 19 -13.43 4.47 8.60
N GLN A 20 -12.90 5.30 7.71
CA GLN A 20 -12.49 4.85 6.38
C GLN A 20 -10.98 4.63 6.41
N PHE A 21 -10.54 3.46 6.02
CA PHE A 21 -9.10 3.23 5.85
C PHE A 21 -8.63 4.06 4.67
N TRP A 22 -7.70 4.97 4.92
CA TRP A 22 -7.29 5.90 3.87
C TRP A 22 -5.95 5.52 3.27
N SER A 23 -4.90 5.45 4.07
CA SER A 23 -3.58 5.21 3.50
C SER A 23 -2.66 4.50 4.48
N ILE A 24 -1.64 3.88 3.92
CA ILE A 24 -0.53 3.32 4.69
C ILE A 24 0.76 3.96 4.17
N ALA A 25 1.66 4.26 5.08
CA ALA A 25 2.91 4.91 4.70
C ALA A 25 3.96 3.88 4.29
N VAL A 26 4.67 4.20 3.23
CA VAL A 26 5.86 3.47 2.79
C VAL A 26 7.01 4.46 2.82
N LEU A 27 8.06 4.13 3.53
CA LEU A 27 9.23 5.00 3.61
C LEU A 27 10.10 4.80 2.38
N VAL A 28 10.38 5.90 1.68
CA VAL A 28 11.12 5.88 0.44
C VAL A 28 12.25 6.91 0.49
N SER A 29 13.26 6.74 -0.34
CA SER A 29 14.37 7.68 -0.38
C SER A 29 14.13 8.83 -1.33
N ASP A 30 13.34 8.61 -2.40
CA ASP A 30 13.07 9.59 -3.45
C ASP A 30 11.62 9.45 -3.86
N LYS A 31 10.79 10.38 -3.40
CA LYS A 31 9.34 10.27 -3.60
C LYS A 31 8.94 10.34 -5.07
N GLN A 32 9.63 11.17 -5.87
CA GLN A 32 9.28 11.28 -7.28
C GLN A 32 9.58 9.98 -8.02
N ARG A 33 10.73 9.39 -7.74
CA ARG A 33 11.10 8.11 -8.34
C ARG A 33 10.08 7.03 -7.96
N SER A 34 9.63 7.05 -6.72
CA SER A 34 8.65 6.08 -6.24
C SER A 34 7.29 6.31 -6.88
N VAL A 35 6.83 7.56 -7.00
CA VAL A 35 5.58 7.86 -7.71
C VAL A 35 5.65 7.28 -9.12
N ASP A 36 6.73 7.55 -9.84
CA ASP A 36 6.86 7.05 -11.21
C ASP A 36 6.83 5.53 -11.26
N TRP A 37 7.49 4.90 -10.31
CA TRP A 37 7.56 3.43 -10.28
C TRP A 37 6.18 2.82 -10.01
N TYR A 38 5.48 3.30 -8.98
CA TYR A 38 4.18 2.72 -8.61
C TYR A 38 3.10 3.00 -9.66
N THR A 39 3.09 4.21 -10.22
CA THR A 39 2.07 4.56 -11.21
C THR A 39 2.31 3.83 -12.52
N ARG A 40 3.56 3.74 -12.96
CA ARG A 40 3.88 3.10 -14.24
C ARG A 40 3.66 1.59 -14.20
N ASN A 41 4.04 0.95 -13.12
CA ASN A 41 4.04 -0.51 -13.07
C ASN A 41 2.71 -1.11 -12.63
N PHE A 42 1.91 -0.37 -11.87
CA PHE A 42 0.66 -0.91 -11.34
C PHE A 42 -0.57 -0.10 -11.75
N GLY A 43 -0.39 0.87 -12.62
CA GLY A 43 -1.51 1.65 -13.13
C GLY A 43 -2.20 2.48 -12.07
N LEU A 44 -1.49 2.85 -11.03
CA LEU A 44 -2.06 3.66 -9.97
C LEU A 44 -2.07 5.13 -10.38
N ASP A 45 -2.95 5.89 -9.74
CA ASP A 45 -3.04 7.33 -9.93
C ASP A 45 -2.27 8.04 -8.84
N LEU A 46 -1.75 9.21 -9.16
CA LEU A 46 -1.29 10.15 -8.13
C LEU A 46 -2.53 10.82 -7.57
N VAL A 47 -2.87 10.54 -6.31
CA VAL A 47 -4.13 10.97 -5.74
C VAL A 47 -3.98 12.26 -4.96
N GLU A 48 -2.98 12.33 -4.09
CA GLU A 48 -2.70 13.54 -3.32
C GLU A 48 -1.26 13.96 -3.56
N ASN A 49 -1.04 15.25 -3.68
CA ASN A 49 0.30 15.78 -3.96
C ASN A 49 0.42 17.16 -3.30
N PHE A 50 0.73 17.16 -2.01
CA PHE A 50 0.94 18.38 -1.22
C PHE A 50 2.30 18.33 -0.57
N ASP A 51 3.19 19.19 -0.94
CA ASP A 51 4.51 19.28 -0.26
C ASP A 51 5.08 17.90 0.10
N HIS A 52 4.94 17.52 1.37
CA HIS A 52 5.47 16.27 1.89
C HIS A 52 4.43 15.15 1.93
N TRP A 53 3.24 15.38 1.37
CA TRP A 53 2.17 14.41 1.41
C TRP A 53 1.82 13.96 -0.01
N ILE A 54 2.30 12.78 -0.37
CA ILE A 54 2.05 12.20 -1.69
C ILE A 54 1.44 10.83 -1.51
N THR A 55 0.28 10.61 -2.13
CA THR A 55 -0.35 9.29 -2.13
C THR A 55 -0.62 8.83 -3.54
N VAL A 56 -0.48 7.53 -3.75
CA VAL A 56 -0.83 6.88 -5.01
C VAL A 56 -1.85 5.78 -4.70
N GLY A 57 -2.71 5.50 -5.67
CA GLY A 57 -3.75 4.49 -5.52
C GLY A 57 -4.81 4.68 -6.57
N ARG A 58 -6.05 4.34 -6.24
CA ARG A 58 -7.17 4.52 -7.15
C ARG A 58 -8.00 5.70 -6.66
N LYS A 59 -8.19 6.68 -7.55
CA LYS A 59 -8.94 7.88 -7.20
C LYS A 59 -10.33 7.51 -6.72
N GLY A 60 -10.73 8.16 -5.62
CA GLY A 60 -12.05 7.96 -5.05
C GLY A 60 -12.17 6.76 -4.13
N GLU A 61 -11.12 5.97 -4.02
CA GLU A 61 -11.11 4.80 -3.16
C GLU A 61 -10.06 5.00 -2.06
N GLY A 62 -10.29 4.41 -0.92
CA GLY A 62 -9.28 4.39 0.13
C GLY A 62 -8.22 3.34 -0.16
N GLY A 63 -7.38 3.08 0.82
CA GLY A 63 -6.32 2.11 0.64
C GLY A 63 -5.18 2.64 -0.20
N LEU A 64 -4.87 3.91 0.00
CA LEU A 64 -3.79 4.57 -0.74
C LEU A 64 -2.44 4.26 -0.11
N ILE A 65 -1.39 4.46 -0.89
CA ILE A 65 -0.01 4.34 -0.41
C ILE A 65 0.55 5.76 -0.28
N HIS A 66 0.94 6.12 0.95
CA HIS A 66 1.61 7.39 1.20
C HIS A 66 3.10 7.18 1.05
N LEU A 67 3.67 7.77 0.00
CA LEU A 67 5.10 7.66 -0.29
C LEU A 67 5.82 8.73 0.53
N CYS A 68 6.35 8.30 1.66
CA CYS A 68 6.93 9.19 2.65
C CYS A 68 8.44 9.25 2.46
N GLN A 69 8.93 10.34 1.89
CA GLN A 69 10.37 10.50 1.66
C GLN A 69 11.06 10.73 3.00
N THR A 70 11.99 9.85 3.32
CA THR A 70 12.62 9.86 4.64
C THR A 70 13.29 11.19 4.97
N SER A 71 13.91 11.83 3.98
CA SER A 71 14.58 13.11 4.21
C SER A 71 13.63 14.25 4.55
N ASP A 72 12.35 14.13 4.18
CA ASP A 72 11.35 15.16 4.51
C ASP A 72 10.94 15.11 5.98
N TRP A 73 11.13 13.96 6.62
CA TRP A 73 10.64 13.70 7.97
C TRP A 73 11.74 13.47 8.98
N SER A 74 12.98 13.54 8.54
CA SER A 74 14.11 13.31 9.44
C SER A 74 14.21 14.46 10.44
N ASP A 75 14.04 14.14 11.69
CA ASP A 75 14.02 15.10 12.79
C ASP A 75 15.28 14.92 13.64
N GLY A 76 16.40 14.82 12.98
CA GLY A 76 17.67 14.54 13.63
C GLY A 76 17.96 13.06 13.76
N GLU A 77 17.01 12.23 13.36
CA GLU A 77 17.19 10.78 13.35
C GLU A 77 17.16 10.30 11.89
N THR A 78 17.85 9.21 11.64
CA THR A 78 17.85 8.61 10.31
C THR A 78 16.70 7.64 10.20
N LEU A 79 15.80 7.90 9.24
CA LEU A 79 14.75 6.96 8.89
C LEU A 79 15.20 6.17 7.68
N GLU A 80 15.04 4.87 7.75
CA GLU A 80 15.42 3.99 6.66
C GLU A 80 14.19 3.63 5.84
N PRO A 81 14.32 3.45 4.51
CA PRO A 81 13.20 2.96 3.71
C PRO A 81 12.66 1.63 4.23
N GLY A 82 11.36 1.45 4.10
CA GLY A 82 10.72 0.24 4.55
C GLY A 82 9.21 0.31 4.47
N ASN A 83 8.56 -0.83 4.62
CA ASN A 83 7.11 -0.90 4.60
C ASN A 83 6.60 -1.94 5.60
N GLN A 84 5.27 -1.97 5.77
CA GLN A 84 4.59 -2.87 6.67
C GLN A 84 3.95 -4.06 5.95
N GLY A 85 4.28 -4.26 4.68
CA GLY A 85 3.72 -5.35 3.90
C GLY A 85 2.53 -4.90 3.07
N ILE A 86 2.75 -4.72 1.79
CA ILE A 86 1.72 -4.33 0.84
C ILE A 86 1.43 -5.52 -0.05
N GLN A 87 0.17 -5.75 -0.37
CA GLN A 87 -0.20 -6.75 -1.35
C GLN A 87 -1.03 -6.11 -2.44
N PHE A 88 -0.69 -6.39 -3.67
CA PHE A 88 -1.53 -6.08 -4.83
C PHE A 88 -2.14 -7.36 -5.36
N ARG A 89 -3.37 -7.27 -5.82
CA ARG A 89 -4.00 -8.33 -6.58
C ARG A 89 -4.04 -7.91 -8.04
N LEU A 90 -3.54 -8.78 -8.90
CA LEU A 90 -3.42 -8.45 -10.32
C LEU A 90 -4.57 -9.10 -11.08
N PRO A 91 -5.28 -8.31 -11.93
CA PRO A 91 -6.34 -8.88 -12.75
C PRO A 91 -5.79 -9.68 -13.91
N GLY A 92 -6.64 -10.55 -14.47
CA GLY A 92 -6.28 -11.33 -15.65
C GLY A 92 -5.34 -12.48 -15.32
N ASP A 93 -4.52 -12.84 -16.30
CA ASP A 93 -3.57 -13.95 -16.14
C ASP A 93 -2.40 -13.49 -15.28
N PHE A 94 -2.27 -14.10 -14.10
CA PHE A 94 -1.27 -13.69 -13.13
C PHE A 94 0.16 -13.86 -13.67
N ARG A 95 0.43 -14.99 -14.31
CA ARG A 95 1.79 -15.26 -14.81
C ARG A 95 2.15 -14.30 -15.92
N ALA A 96 1.19 -14.00 -16.81
CA ALA A 96 1.42 -13.04 -17.89
C ALA A 96 1.68 -11.64 -17.33
N ALA A 97 0.93 -11.26 -16.29
CA ALA A 97 1.14 -9.97 -15.63
C ALA A 97 2.55 -9.89 -15.03
N CYS A 98 3.00 -10.97 -14.40
CA CYS A 98 4.35 -11.01 -13.82
C CYS A 98 5.42 -10.94 -14.92
N GLU A 99 5.19 -11.58 -16.06
CA GLU A 99 6.12 -11.49 -17.18
C GLU A 99 6.23 -10.06 -17.70
N THR A 100 5.10 -9.38 -17.77
CA THR A 100 5.08 -7.98 -18.19
C THR A 100 5.86 -7.10 -17.23
N LEU A 101 5.67 -7.31 -15.92
CA LEU A 101 6.42 -6.54 -14.92
C LEU A 101 7.92 -6.79 -15.05
N ALA A 102 8.31 -8.05 -15.24
CA ALA A 102 9.73 -8.39 -15.41
C ALA A 102 10.31 -7.72 -16.65
N ALA A 103 9.56 -7.72 -17.75
CA ALA A 103 9.98 -7.09 -18.99
C ALA A 103 10.14 -5.57 -18.82
N ASN A 104 9.37 -4.97 -17.91
CA ASN A 104 9.47 -3.55 -17.60
C ASN A 104 10.57 -3.21 -16.61
N GLY A 105 11.36 -4.20 -16.22
CA GLY A 105 12.50 -3.99 -15.32
C GLY A 105 12.18 -4.10 -13.85
N VAL A 106 10.99 -4.57 -13.50
CA VAL A 106 10.65 -4.79 -12.08
C VAL A 106 11.41 -6.01 -11.58
N LYS A 107 12.05 -5.86 -10.44
CA LYS A 107 12.82 -6.95 -9.84
C LYS A 107 11.93 -7.80 -8.96
N PHE A 108 12.09 -9.12 -9.08
CA PHE A 108 11.35 -10.07 -8.26
C PHE A 108 12.27 -10.62 -7.17
N SER A 109 11.86 -10.50 -5.92
CA SER A 109 12.52 -11.19 -4.83
C SER A 109 12.00 -12.63 -4.74
N GLN A 110 10.78 -12.88 -5.23
CA GLN A 110 10.21 -14.21 -5.36
C GLN A 110 9.50 -14.29 -6.69
N PRO A 111 10.03 -15.07 -7.65
CA PRO A 111 9.31 -15.26 -8.92
C PRO A 111 7.96 -15.96 -8.69
N PRO A 112 7.05 -15.89 -9.68
CA PRO A 112 5.76 -16.55 -9.52
C PRO A 112 5.93 -18.02 -9.14
N SER A 113 5.22 -18.43 -8.10
CA SER A 113 5.28 -19.77 -7.56
C SER A 113 3.87 -20.24 -7.24
N LYS A 114 3.58 -21.50 -7.56
CA LYS A 114 2.28 -22.08 -7.24
C LYS A 114 2.42 -22.89 -5.97
N GLU A 115 1.69 -22.47 -4.93
CA GLU A 115 1.66 -23.14 -3.64
C GLU A 115 0.33 -23.82 -3.45
N GLU A 116 0.16 -24.53 -2.34
CA GLU A 116 -1.11 -25.20 -2.05
C GLU A 116 -2.26 -24.20 -1.97
N TRP A 117 -1.96 -22.99 -1.47
CA TRP A 117 -2.96 -21.94 -1.30
C TRP A 117 -3.10 -21.02 -2.51
N GLY A 118 -2.33 -21.24 -3.58
CA GLY A 118 -2.47 -20.49 -4.81
C GLY A 118 -1.15 -19.91 -5.32
N TRP A 119 -1.26 -19.10 -6.36
CA TRP A 119 -0.10 -18.43 -6.95
C TRP A 119 0.26 -17.18 -6.16
N TRP A 120 1.54 -16.89 -6.12
CA TRP A 120 2.03 -15.64 -5.53
C TRP A 120 3.39 -15.28 -6.10
N ALA A 121 3.80 -14.04 -5.87
CA ALA A 121 5.12 -13.55 -6.22
C ALA A 121 5.44 -12.39 -5.31
N MET A 122 6.69 -11.96 -5.28
CA MET A 122 7.09 -10.73 -4.59
C MET A 122 8.01 -9.93 -5.49
N VAL A 123 7.77 -8.63 -5.54
CA VAL A 123 8.62 -7.69 -6.25
C VAL A 123 9.21 -6.71 -5.26
N VAL A 124 10.26 -6.00 -5.68
CA VAL A 124 10.88 -4.99 -4.85
C VAL A 124 10.81 -3.64 -5.55
N ASP A 125 10.48 -2.61 -4.78
CA ASP A 125 10.45 -1.25 -5.29
C ASP A 125 11.87 -0.67 -5.36
N PRO A 126 12.05 0.58 -5.85
CA PRO A 126 13.40 1.15 -5.98
C PRO A 126 14.19 1.23 -4.68
N ASP A 127 13.52 1.21 -3.54
CA ASP A 127 14.19 1.25 -2.24
C ASP A 127 14.32 -0.12 -1.59
N GLY A 128 13.95 -1.19 -2.31
CA GLY A 128 14.03 -2.54 -1.77
C GLY A 128 12.83 -2.95 -0.94
N ASN A 129 11.76 -2.16 -0.94
CA ASN A 129 10.52 -2.55 -0.25
C ASN A 129 9.87 -3.71 -0.98
N GLU A 130 9.55 -4.76 -0.25
CA GLU A 130 8.93 -5.93 -0.87
C GLU A 130 7.42 -5.76 -0.95
N ILE A 131 6.87 -6.12 -2.09
CA ILE A 131 5.43 -6.03 -2.37
C ILE A 131 4.96 -7.40 -2.82
N SER A 132 3.98 -7.93 -2.10
CA SER A 132 3.41 -9.23 -2.41
C SER A 132 2.40 -9.10 -3.55
N LEU A 133 2.43 -10.05 -4.48
CA LEU A 133 1.50 -10.09 -5.60
C LEU A 133 0.72 -11.39 -5.56
N ALA A 134 -0.57 -11.31 -5.85
CA ALA A 134 -1.44 -12.48 -5.90
C ALA A 134 -2.46 -12.32 -7.02
N PRO A 135 -3.03 -13.42 -7.50
CA PRO A 135 -4.11 -13.31 -8.48
C PRO A 135 -5.35 -12.69 -7.87
N GLU A 136 -6.15 -12.06 -8.71
CA GLU A 136 -7.45 -11.55 -8.33
C GLU A 136 -8.43 -12.72 -8.20
N GLY A 137 -9.15 -12.74 -7.09
CA GLY A 137 -10.16 -13.75 -6.84
C GLY A 137 -9.63 -15.11 -6.53
#